data_4ac356b2159610b3da52f6fe87f0c4b8
#
_entry.id   4ac356b2159610b3da52f6fe87f0c4b8
#
_cell.length_a   1.000
_cell.length_b   1.000
_cell.length_c   1.000
_cell.angle_alpha   90.00
_cell.angle_beta   90.00
_cell.angle_gamma   90.00
#
_symmetry.space_group_name_H-M   'P 1'
#
loop_
_entity.id
_entity.type
_entity.pdbx_description
1 polymer ?
#
loop_
_entity_poly.entity_id
_entity_poly.type
_entity_poly.pdbx_seq_one_letter_code
_entity_poly.pdbx_strand_id
1 'polypeptide(L)'
;INDPDLDGRFNIRKGMWLARKVLTDVLSLGLPAATEWLDPITPQYICDAISWGAIGARNTESQVHRELASGLSMPVGFKNSTDGSIKAAADSCFAAGFEHHFLSINLDGRVISAETKGNPDCHLVLRGSSHGPNYDAESVRQALEDLKVSKASGPSQHGLVIDAAHGNCGKDENREAEVIEEIAERLAHGEQGITGVMMESFLVGGH
;
A
#
# COMPACT_ATOMS: atom_id res chain seq x y z
N ILE A 1 17.08 -5.41 -1.47
CA ILE A 1 17.80 -4.31 -2.17
C ILE A 1 19.11 -4.00 -1.46
N ASN A 2 19.09 -3.73 -0.15
CA ASN A 2 20.22 -3.13 0.56
C ASN A 2 21.43 -4.06 0.69
N ASP A 3 21.22 -5.34 0.90
CA ASP A 3 22.29 -6.36 1.03
C ASP A 3 21.94 -7.61 0.21
N PRO A 4 22.07 -7.55 -1.13
CA PRO A 4 21.59 -8.59 -2.03
C PRO A 4 22.36 -9.93 -1.91
N ASP A 5 23.55 -9.90 -1.35
CA ASP A 5 24.39 -11.09 -1.17
C ASP A 5 24.36 -11.61 0.28
N LEU A 6 23.68 -10.91 1.20
CA LEU A 6 23.60 -11.20 2.64
C LEU A 6 24.99 -11.33 3.30
N ASP A 7 25.95 -10.53 2.85
CA ASP A 7 27.34 -10.59 3.28
C ASP A 7 27.82 -9.31 4.04
N GLY A 8 26.89 -8.39 4.30
CA GLY A 8 27.15 -7.16 5.03
C GLY A 8 27.88 -6.09 4.22
N ARG A 9 28.07 -6.26 2.91
CA ARG A 9 28.74 -5.28 2.05
C ARG A 9 27.80 -4.21 1.48
N PHE A 10 26.49 -4.39 1.63
CA PHE A 10 25.45 -3.44 1.24
C PHE A 10 25.58 -2.92 -0.19
N ASN A 11 25.74 -3.84 -1.15
CA ASN A 11 25.83 -3.48 -2.57
C ASN A 11 24.45 -3.08 -3.13
N ILE A 12 23.98 -1.89 -2.76
CA ILE A 12 22.66 -1.36 -3.12
C ILE A 12 22.47 -1.32 -4.64
N ARG A 13 23.51 -0.95 -5.40
CA ARG A 13 23.42 -0.90 -6.86
C ARG A 13 23.09 -2.27 -7.46
N LYS A 14 23.73 -3.34 -6.98
CA LYS A 14 23.41 -4.71 -7.36
C LYS A 14 21.99 -5.08 -6.92
N GLY A 15 21.60 -4.70 -5.70
CA GLY A 15 20.28 -4.96 -5.15
C GLY A 15 19.16 -4.30 -5.96
N MET A 16 19.33 -3.07 -6.38
CA MET A 16 18.37 -2.37 -7.27
C MET A 16 18.22 -3.08 -8.61
N TRP A 17 19.31 -3.50 -9.21
CA TRP A 17 19.28 -4.24 -10.48
C TRP A 17 18.56 -5.59 -10.31
N LEU A 18 18.84 -6.33 -9.22
CA LEU A 18 18.17 -7.60 -8.93
C LEU A 18 16.68 -7.42 -8.64
N ALA A 19 16.30 -6.39 -7.89
CA ALA A 19 14.89 -6.09 -7.63
C ALA A 19 14.13 -5.85 -8.94
N ARG A 20 14.67 -5.01 -9.83
CA ARG A 20 14.07 -4.78 -11.15
C ARG A 20 14.02 -6.05 -11.99
N LYS A 21 15.09 -6.86 -11.97
CA LYS A 21 15.10 -8.14 -12.69
C LYS A 21 14.00 -9.08 -12.21
N VAL A 22 13.83 -9.24 -10.90
CA VAL A 22 12.75 -10.08 -10.32
C VAL A 22 11.38 -9.57 -10.78
N LEU A 23 11.14 -8.27 -10.73
CA LEU A 23 9.87 -7.69 -11.19
C LEU A 23 9.61 -7.99 -12.68
N THR A 24 10.61 -7.80 -13.53
CA THR A 24 10.46 -8.11 -14.97
C THR A 24 10.29 -9.60 -15.23
N ASP A 25 10.95 -10.47 -14.47
CA ASP A 25 10.77 -11.93 -14.57
C ASP A 25 9.33 -12.32 -14.17
N VAL A 26 8.78 -11.76 -13.07
CA VAL A 26 7.38 -11.99 -12.64
C VAL A 26 6.39 -11.51 -13.70
N LEU A 27 6.59 -10.31 -14.24
CA LEU A 27 5.72 -9.77 -15.30
C LEU A 27 5.76 -10.62 -16.57
N SER A 28 6.92 -11.22 -16.91
CA SER A 28 7.04 -12.10 -18.07
C SER A 28 6.23 -13.39 -17.94
N LEU A 29 5.86 -13.78 -16.72
CA LEU A 29 4.95 -14.88 -16.44
C LEU A 29 3.47 -14.49 -16.50
N GLY A 30 3.17 -13.23 -16.83
CA GLY A 30 1.81 -12.71 -16.87
C GLY A 30 1.21 -12.36 -15.51
N LEU A 31 2.03 -12.26 -14.45
CA LEU A 31 1.60 -11.91 -13.11
C LEU A 31 1.86 -10.42 -12.85
N PRO A 32 0.86 -9.65 -12.37
CA PRO A 32 1.10 -8.29 -11.89
C PRO A 32 1.95 -8.31 -10.62
N ALA A 33 2.80 -7.28 -10.47
CA ALA A 33 3.65 -7.13 -9.31
C ALA A 33 3.18 -5.96 -8.44
N ALA A 34 3.32 -6.10 -7.13
CA ALA A 34 3.04 -5.06 -6.15
C ALA A 34 4.26 -4.80 -5.25
N THR A 35 4.29 -3.64 -4.60
CA THR A 35 5.34 -3.30 -3.65
C THR A 35 4.83 -2.35 -2.56
N GLU A 36 5.54 -2.30 -1.44
CA GLU A 36 5.42 -1.22 -0.46
C GLU A 36 6.46 -0.13 -0.78
N TRP A 37 6.01 1.11 -0.86
CA TRP A 37 6.87 2.27 -1.10
C TRP A 37 7.46 2.75 0.21
N LEU A 38 8.75 2.49 0.44
CA LEU A 38 9.45 2.76 1.68
C LEU A 38 10.30 4.04 1.63
N ASP A 39 10.63 4.51 0.43
CA ASP A 39 11.44 5.69 0.20
C ASP A 39 11.05 6.39 -1.12
N PRO A 40 11.39 7.67 -1.31
CA PRO A 40 11.01 8.42 -2.50
C PRO A 40 11.94 8.21 -3.70
N ILE A 41 13.02 7.46 -3.57
CA ILE A 41 14.05 7.28 -4.60
C ILE A 41 13.84 6.00 -5.40
N THR A 42 13.60 4.89 -4.71
CA THR A 42 13.36 3.57 -5.32
C THR A 42 12.29 3.58 -6.43
N PRO A 43 11.18 4.33 -6.32
CA PRO A 43 10.19 4.42 -7.38
C PRO A 43 10.74 4.83 -8.75
N GLN A 44 11.77 5.68 -8.80
CA GLN A 44 12.41 6.10 -10.06
C GLN A 44 12.97 4.92 -10.88
N TYR A 45 13.26 3.80 -10.21
CA TYR A 45 13.89 2.63 -10.82
C TYR A 45 12.94 1.48 -11.13
N ILE A 46 11.78 1.42 -10.45
CA ILE A 46 10.91 0.22 -10.51
C ILE A 46 9.43 0.51 -10.72
N CYS A 47 8.96 1.77 -10.60
CA CYS A 47 7.52 2.05 -10.61
C CYS A 47 6.82 1.64 -11.91
N ASP A 48 7.51 1.64 -13.05
CA ASP A 48 7.00 1.19 -14.34
C ASP A 48 6.71 -0.32 -14.40
N ALA A 49 7.26 -1.09 -13.46
CA ALA A 49 7.05 -2.55 -13.33
C ALA A 49 6.06 -2.91 -12.20
N ILE A 50 5.41 -1.93 -11.58
CA ILE A 50 4.52 -2.12 -10.44
C ILE A 50 3.08 -1.81 -10.85
N SER A 51 2.17 -2.76 -10.57
CA SER A 51 0.73 -2.62 -10.85
C SER A 51 -0.08 -2.09 -9.67
N TRP A 52 0.43 -2.22 -8.45
CA TRP A 52 -0.19 -1.74 -7.23
C TRP A 52 0.88 -1.41 -6.18
N GLY A 53 0.71 -0.32 -5.46
CA GLY A 53 1.64 0.08 -4.42
C GLY A 53 0.96 0.30 -3.07
N ALA A 54 1.66 0.06 -1.97
CA ALA A 54 1.19 0.35 -0.62
C ALA A 54 2.05 1.42 0.06
N ILE A 55 1.41 2.23 0.90
CA ILE A 55 2.07 3.04 1.93
C ILE A 55 1.80 2.36 3.27
N GLY A 56 2.86 1.93 3.93
CA GLY A 56 2.78 1.21 5.20
C GLY A 56 2.25 2.06 6.35
N ALA A 57 1.73 1.38 7.38
CA ALA A 57 1.09 2.00 8.53
C ALA A 57 1.96 3.04 9.26
N ARG A 58 3.28 2.86 9.23
CA ARG A 58 4.24 3.80 9.87
C ARG A 58 4.53 5.04 9.02
N ASN A 59 4.15 5.02 7.74
CA ASN A 59 4.44 6.06 6.76
C ASN A 59 3.19 6.80 6.29
N THR A 60 2.00 6.36 6.72
CA THR A 60 0.72 6.92 6.28
C THR A 60 0.59 8.42 6.54
N GLU A 61 1.11 8.94 7.65
CA GLU A 61 1.08 10.38 7.96
C GLU A 61 2.22 11.17 7.31
N SER A 62 3.17 10.52 6.65
CA SER A 62 4.33 11.16 6.06
C SER A 62 3.97 11.99 4.84
N GLN A 63 4.27 13.29 4.88
CA GLN A 63 4.09 14.21 3.75
C GLN A 63 4.83 13.73 2.49
N VAL A 64 6.06 13.25 2.65
CA VAL A 64 6.88 12.73 1.53
C VAL A 64 6.19 11.56 0.81
N HIS A 65 5.53 10.67 1.57
CA HIS A 65 4.81 9.54 0.97
C HIS A 65 3.49 9.95 0.31
N ARG A 66 2.81 10.97 0.80
CA ARG A 66 1.62 11.56 0.16
C ARG A 66 1.98 12.23 -1.16
N GLU A 67 3.06 13.01 -1.18
CA GLU A 67 3.62 13.62 -2.38
C GLU A 67 4.05 12.57 -3.39
N LEU A 68 4.77 11.53 -2.95
CA LEU A 68 5.13 10.40 -3.78
C LEU A 68 3.90 9.75 -4.41
N ALA A 69 2.91 9.38 -3.60
CA ALA A 69 1.69 8.70 -4.06
C ALA A 69 0.93 9.54 -5.10
N SER A 70 0.93 10.88 -4.96
CA SER A 70 0.29 11.80 -5.92
C SER A 70 0.88 11.75 -7.33
N GLY A 71 2.12 11.28 -7.46
CA GLY A 71 2.84 11.19 -8.73
C GLY A 71 2.91 9.78 -9.32
N LEU A 72 2.46 8.76 -8.60
CA LEU A 72 2.48 7.38 -9.07
C LEU A 72 1.32 7.11 -10.03
N SER A 73 1.56 6.31 -11.06
CA SER A 73 0.58 5.99 -12.10
C SER A 73 -0.26 4.75 -11.82
N MET A 74 0.07 4.00 -10.77
CA MET A 74 -0.71 2.83 -10.33
C MET A 74 -1.58 3.19 -9.12
N PRO A 75 -2.62 2.39 -8.82
CA PRO A 75 -3.36 2.50 -7.56
C PRO A 75 -2.45 2.36 -6.34
N VAL A 76 -2.69 3.19 -5.31
CA VAL A 76 -1.91 3.19 -4.07
C VAL A 76 -2.82 3.01 -2.85
N GLY A 77 -2.55 1.96 -2.08
CA GLY A 77 -3.25 1.68 -0.83
C GLY A 77 -2.54 2.30 0.37
N PHE A 78 -3.22 3.14 1.13
CA PHE A 78 -2.73 3.66 2.41
C PHE A 78 -3.23 2.79 3.55
N LYS A 79 -2.33 2.13 4.26
CA LYS A 79 -2.68 1.33 5.45
C LYS A 79 -3.06 2.26 6.61
N ASN A 80 -4.09 1.90 7.38
CA ASN A 80 -4.37 2.60 8.65
C ASN A 80 -3.15 2.52 9.56
N SER A 81 -3.01 3.51 10.44
CA SER A 81 -1.87 3.58 11.37
C SER A 81 -1.85 2.41 12.35
N THR A 82 -0.71 2.20 13.01
CA THR A 82 -0.49 1.05 13.92
C THR A 82 -1.39 1.07 15.14
N ASP A 83 -1.85 2.25 15.58
CA ASP A 83 -2.84 2.43 16.65
C ASP A 83 -4.30 2.20 16.20
N GLY A 84 -4.51 2.04 14.88
CA GLY A 84 -5.82 1.79 14.29
C GLY A 84 -6.50 3.01 13.69
N SER A 85 -5.88 4.19 13.70
CA SER A 85 -6.49 5.39 13.12
C SER A 85 -6.70 5.25 11.62
N ILE A 86 -7.95 5.17 11.21
CA ILE A 86 -8.40 5.15 9.81
C ILE A 86 -8.34 6.55 9.21
N LYS A 87 -8.63 7.57 10.03
CA LYS A 87 -8.66 8.97 9.59
C LYS A 87 -7.36 9.40 8.94
N ALA A 88 -6.20 9.05 9.50
CA ALA A 88 -4.90 9.40 8.93
C ALA A 88 -4.72 8.85 7.51
N ALA A 89 -5.15 7.62 7.26
CA ALA A 89 -5.08 7.00 5.93
C ALA A 89 -6.11 7.62 4.97
N ALA A 90 -7.32 7.92 5.43
CA ALA A 90 -8.33 8.61 4.62
C ALA A 90 -7.88 10.01 4.18
N ASP A 91 -7.33 10.79 5.12
CA ASP A 91 -6.75 12.11 4.84
C ASP A 91 -5.57 12.02 3.85
N SER A 92 -4.79 10.94 3.93
CA SER A 92 -3.66 10.70 3.02
C SER A 92 -4.12 10.34 1.61
N CYS A 93 -5.15 9.51 1.48
CA CYS A 93 -5.80 9.24 0.19
C CYS A 93 -6.33 10.52 -0.44
N PHE A 94 -6.99 11.37 0.37
CA PHE A 94 -7.49 12.66 -0.08
C PHE A 94 -6.35 13.56 -0.57
N ALA A 95 -5.32 13.76 0.26
CA ALA A 95 -4.18 14.61 -0.08
C ALA A 95 -3.48 14.14 -1.36
N ALA A 96 -3.17 12.85 -1.47
CA ALA A 96 -2.51 12.28 -2.64
C ALA A 96 -3.35 12.35 -3.93
N GLY A 97 -4.67 12.56 -3.81
CA GLY A 97 -5.58 12.75 -4.94
C GLY A 97 -5.43 14.10 -5.67
N PHE A 98 -4.68 15.03 -5.13
CA PHE A 98 -4.48 16.37 -5.69
C PHE A 98 -3.06 16.57 -6.23
N GLU A 99 -2.87 17.68 -6.94
CA GLU A 99 -1.57 18.11 -7.42
C GLU A 99 -0.65 18.51 -6.26
N HIS A 100 0.63 18.22 -6.42
CA HIS A 100 1.67 18.59 -5.47
C HIS A 100 2.89 19.16 -6.20
N HIS A 101 3.59 20.07 -5.53
CA HIS A 101 4.87 20.64 -5.95
C HIS A 101 5.90 20.42 -4.86
N PHE A 102 6.96 19.66 -5.13
CA PHE A 102 7.95 19.30 -4.11
C PHE A 102 9.32 19.02 -4.70
N LEU A 103 10.32 18.91 -3.85
CA LEU A 103 11.67 18.53 -4.26
C LEU A 103 11.77 17.01 -4.39
N SER A 104 12.29 16.57 -5.52
CA SER A 104 12.51 15.15 -5.82
C SER A 104 13.85 14.96 -6.53
N ILE A 105 14.12 13.74 -6.96
CA ILE A 105 15.27 13.43 -7.82
C ILE A 105 14.77 12.87 -9.15
N ASN A 106 15.55 13.10 -10.22
CA ASN A 106 15.33 12.45 -11.51
C ASN A 106 16.14 11.15 -11.64
N LEU A 107 16.02 10.48 -12.78
CA LEU A 107 16.76 9.24 -13.09
C LEU A 107 18.30 9.42 -13.11
N ASP A 108 18.79 10.64 -13.32
CA ASP A 108 20.21 10.96 -13.24
C ASP A 108 20.71 11.24 -11.81
N GLY A 109 19.80 11.13 -10.80
CA GLY A 109 20.11 11.43 -9.40
C GLY A 109 20.23 12.92 -9.09
N ARG A 110 19.73 13.81 -9.96
CA ARG A 110 19.75 15.26 -9.73
C ARG A 110 18.49 15.71 -9.03
N VAL A 111 18.63 16.65 -8.11
CA VAL A 111 17.51 17.31 -7.47
C VAL A 111 16.72 18.12 -8.49
N ILE A 112 15.41 17.93 -8.47
CA ILE A 112 14.46 18.64 -9.35
C ILE A 112 13.29 19.17 -8.52
N SER A 113 12.59 20.18 -9.07
CA SER A 113 11.22 20.49 -8.66
C SER A 113 10.30 19.51 -9.39
N ALA A 114 9.58 18.71 -8.65
CA ALA A 114 8.56 17.81 -9.19
C ALA A 114 7.18 18.45 -9.12
N GLU A 115 6.38 18.22 -10.14
CA GLU A 115 4.98 18.60 -10.21
C GLU A 115 4.16 17.35 -10.52
N THR A 116 3.15 17.06 -9.71
CA THR A 116 2.28 15.89 -9.87
C THR A 116 0.85 16.35 -10.12
N LYS A 117 0.05 15.47 -10.71
CA LYS A 117 -1.36 15.77 -11.04
C LYS A 117 -2.35 15.25 -10.00
N GLY A 118 -1.85 14.55 -8.99
CA GLY A 118 -2.67 13.75 -8.08
C GLY A 118 -2.94 12.35 -8.63
N ASN A 119 -3.13 11.41 -7.69
CA ASN A 119 -3.48 10.02 -7.98
C ASN A 119 -4.90 9.74 -7.50
N PRO A 120 -5.90 9.69 -8.40
CA PRO A 120 -7.29 9.47 -8.02
C PRO A 120 -7.57 8.04 -7.53
N ASP A 121 -6.64 7.11 -7.74
CA ASP A 121 -6.80 5.69 -7.42
C ASP A 121 -6.21 5.31 -6.05
N CYS A 122 -5.94 6.32 -5.20
CA CYS A 122 -5.58 6.08 -3.81
C CYS A 122 -6.79 5.55 -3.02
N HIS A 123 -6.56 4.54 -2.17
CA HIS A 123 -7.60 3.87 -1.39
C HIS A 123 -7.09 3.43 -0.02
N LEU A 124 -8.02 3.04 0.87
CA LEU A 124 -7.68 2.55 2.20
C LEU A 124 -7.26 1.08 2.18
N VAL A 125 -6.37 0.73 3.10
CA VAL A 125 -6.07 -0.66 3.45
C VAL A 125 -6.26 -0.83 4.95
N LEU A 126 -7.18 -1.68 5.36
CA LEU A 126 -7.41 -2.04 6.77
C LEU A 126 -6.49 -3.19 7.16
N ARG A 127 -5.60 -2.95 8.11
CA ARG A 127 -4.56 -3.91 8.55
C ARG A 127 -4.68 -4.33 10.03
N GLY A 128 -5.79 -3.98 10.68
CA GLY A 128 -5.91 -4.11 12.12
C GLY A 128 -5.06 -3.09 12.89
N SER A 129 -4.96 -3.26 14.17
CA SER A 129 -4.23 -2.38 15.08
C SER A 129 -3.54 -3.16 16.21
N SER A 130 -2.82 -2.45 17.08
CA SER A 130 -2.32 -2.98 18.34
C SER A 130 -3.42 -3.35 19.32
N HIS A 131 -4.65 -2.89 19.11
CA HIS A 131 -5.81 -3.11 19.97
C HIS A 131 -6.73 -4.22 19.46
N GLY A 132 -6.57 -4.66 18.22
CA GLY A 132 -7.35 -5.72 17.62
C GLY A 132 -7.57 -5.58 16.11
N PRO A 133 -8.34 -6.51 15.53
CA PRO A 133 -8.70 -6.49 14.12
C PRO A 133 -9.65 -5.34 13.77
N ASN A 134 -9.73 -5.01 12.47
CA ASN A 134 -10.67 -4.04 11.92
C ASN A 134 -11.21 -4.46 10.55
N TYR A 135 -11.37 -5.76 10.33
CA TYR A 135 -11.90 -6.29 9.08
C TYR A 135 -13.39 -6.64 9.14
N ASP A 136 -14.03 -6.55 10.31
CA ASP A 136 -15.45 -6.80 10.49
C ASP A 136 -16.33 -5.79 9.72
N ALA A 137 -17.61 -6.14 9.52
CA ALA A 137 -18.55 -5.35 8.72
C ALA A 137 -18.74 -3.92 9.24
N GLU A 138 -18.72 -3.71 10.54
CA GLU A 138 -18.86 -2.39 11.15
C GLU A 138 -17.62 -1.52 10.93
N SER A 139 -16.43 -2.10 11.09
CA SER A 139 -15.15 -1.44 10.80
C SER A 139 -15.04 -1.04 9.32
N VAL A 140 -15.44 -1.92 8.42
CA VAL A 140 -15.48 -1.65 6.97
C VAL A 140 -16.44 -0.50 6.66
N ARG A 141 -17.66 -0.53 7.22
CA ARG A 141 -18.65 0.52 7.01
C ARG A 141 -18.15 1.87 7.53
N GLN A 142 -17.57 1.92 8.72
CA GLN A 142 -17.02 3.15 9.30
C GLN A 142 -15.85 3.69 8.45
N ALA A 143 -14.95 2.82 8.01
CA ALA A 143 -13.84 3.22 7.15
C ALA A 143 -14.31 3.85 5.81
N LEU A 144 -15.36 3.27 5.22
CA LEU A 144 -15.97 3.81 3.99
C LEU A 144 -16.66 5.15 4.23
N GLU A 145 -17.26 5.36 5.42
CA GLU A 145 -17.84 6.66 5.80
C GLU A 145 -16.76 7.71 6.01
N ASP A 146 -15.70 7.40 6.75
CA ASP A 146 -14.57 8.30 6.98
C ASP A 146 -13.91 8.71 5.65
N LEU A 147 -13.80 7.76 4.72
CA LEU A 147 -13.29 8.02 3.37
C LEU A 147 -14.19 9.00 2.60
N LYS A 148 -15.52 8.87 2.72
CA LYS A 148 -16.49 9.79 2.09
C LYS A 148 -16.41 11.21 2.66
N VAL A 149 -16.27 11.34 3.98
CA VAL A 149 -16.13 12.64 4.65
C VAL A 149 -14.86 13.35 4.21
N SER A 150 -13.73 12.63 4.14
CA SER A 150 -12.46 13.19 3.65
C SER A 150 -12.52 13.59 2.17
N LYS A 151 -13.40 12.96 1.38
CA LYS A 151 -13.56 13.15 -0.07
C LYS A 151 -14.68 14.11 -0.47
N ALA A 152 -15.20 14.94 0.40
CA ALA A 152 -16.33 15.85 0.11
C ALA A 152 -16.20 16.65 -1.21
N SER A 153 -15.07 16.55 -1.92
CA SER A 153 -14.83 17.18 -3.24
C SER A 153 -13.83 16.43 -4.14
N GLY A 154 -13.49 15.19 -3.92
CA GLY A 154 -12.38 14.49 -4.62
C GLY A 154 -12.78 13.21 -5.39
N PRO A 155 -11.92 12.74 -6.30
CA PRO A 155 -12.30 11.89 -7.44
C PRO A 155 -12.34 10.39 -7.23
N SER A 156 -12.15 9.78 -6.07
CA SER A 156 -12.19 8.31 -6.03
C SER A 156 -13.36 7.74 -5.23
N GLN A 157 -14.13 6.89 -5.92
CA GLN A 157 -15.22 6.06 -5.36
C GLN A 157 -14.76 4.60 -5.18
N HIS A 158 -13.46 4.39 -4.99
CA HIS A 158 -12.95 3.04 -4.82
C HIS A 158 -13.28 2.53 -3.41
N GLY A 159 -13.53 1.24 -3.31
CA GLY A 159 -13.67 0.55 -2.04
C GLY A 159 -12.32 0.51 -1.30
N LEU A 160 -12.24 -0.34 -0.30
CA LEU A 160 -11.01 -0.57 0.47
C LEU A 160 -10.46 -1.99 0.24
N VAL A 161 -9.21 -2.18 0.60
CA VAL A 161 -8.55 -3.49 0.66
C VAL A 161 -8.43 -3.91 2.11
N ILE A 162 -8.59 -5.19 2.40
CA ILE A 162 -8.32 -5.75 3.73
C ILE A 162 -7.02 -6.54 3.69
N ASP A 163 -6.10 -6.15 4.54
CA ASP A 163 -4.88 -6.87 4.84
C ASP A 163 -5.19 -7.93 5.91
N ALA A 164 -5.25 -9.19 5.53
CA ALA A 164 -5.60 -10.30 6.43
C ALA A 164 -4.50 -10.62 7.44
N ALA A 165 -3.26 -10.16 7.18
CA ALA A 165 -2.13 -10.28 8.08
C ALA A 165 -2.13 -9.25 9.23
N HIS A 166 -1.01 -9.05 9.86
CA HIS A 166 -0.76 -8.02 10.89
C HIS A 166 -1.72 -8.06 12.07
N GLY A 167 -2.41 -6.94 12.35
CA GLY A 167 -3.36 -6.83 13.45
C GLY A 167 -4.67 -7.60 13.21
N ASN A 168 -5.03 -7.86 11.97
CA ASN A 168 -6.24 -8.59 11.63
C ASN A 168 -6.15 -10.09 11.98
N CYS A 169 -4.99 -10.71 11.80
CA CYS A 169 -4.75 -12.09 12.26
C CYS A 169 -4.09 -12.17 13.66
N GLY A 170 -3.85 -11.02 14.31
CA GLY A 170 -3.11 -10.97 15.58
C GLY A 170 -1.64 -11.38 15.47
N LYS A 171 -1.05 -11.26 14.28
CA LYS A 171 0.31 -11.71 13.92
C LYS A 171 0.51 -13.23 14.03
N ASP A 172 -0.56 -13.99 13.87
CA ASP A 172 -0.54 -15.45 13.75
C ASP A 172 -0.88 -15.83 12.31
N GLU A 173 0.12 -16.28 11.55
CA GLU A 173 -0.02 -16.62 10.13
C GLU A 173 -1.06 -17.71 9.87
N ASN A 174 -1.35 -18.56 10.86
CA ASN A 174 -2.37 -19.60 10.72
C ASN A 174 -3.79 -19.04 10.69
N ARG A 175 -4.00 -17.84 11.23
CA ARG A 175 -5.31 -17.18 11.28
C ARG A 175 -5.63 -16.34 10.04
N GLU A 176 -4.70 -16.12 9.13
CA GLU A 176 -4.97 -15.36 7.91
C GLU A 176 -6.04 -16.03 7.03
N ALA A 177 -6.02 -17.37 6.97
CA ALA A 177 -7.03 -18.12 6.24
C ALA A 177 -8.44 -17.92 6.83
N GLU A 178 -8.59 -17.93 8.15
CA GLU A 178 -9.86 -17.68 8.84
C GLU A 178 -10.41 -16.28 8.53
N VAL A 179 -9.53 -15.27 8.55
CA VAL A 179 -9.89 -13.88 8.19
C VAL A 179 -10.41 -13.80 6.76
N ILE A 180 -9.74 -14.47 5.82
CA ILE A 180 -10.13 -14.45 4.41
C ILE A 180 -11.45 -15.21 4.19
N GLU A 181 -11.65 -16.35 4.85
CA GLU A 181 -12.89 -17.11 4.78
C GLU A 181 -14.08 -16.26 5.25
N GLU A 182 -13.96 -15.57 6.39
CA GLU A 182 -15.01 -14.67 6.90
C GLU A 182 -15.32 -13.54 5.90
N ILE A 183 -14.28 -12.89 5.35
CA ILE A 183 -14.48 -11.85 4.34
C ILE A 183 -15.18 -12.41 3.10
N ALA A 184 -14.77 -13.58 2.62
CA ALA A 184 -15.35 -14.22 1.44
C ALA A 184 -16.83 -14.57 1.66
N GLU A 185 -17.19 -15.07 2.83
CA GLU A 185 -18.58 -15.34 3.20
C GLU A 185 -19.43 -14.07 3.17
N ARG A 186 -18.93 -12.98 3.74
CA ARG A 186 -19.64 -11.68 3.76
C ARG A 186 -19.83 -11.13 2.35
N LEU A 187 -18.81 -11.21 1.49
CA LEU A 187 -18.91 -10.83 0.09
C LEU A 187 -19.94 -11.68 -0.67
N ALA A 188 -19.98 -12.99 -0.42
CA ALA A 188 -20.97 -13.89 -0.99
C ALA A 188 -22.40 -13.55 -0.55
N HIS A 189 -22.58 -12.97 0.64
CA HIS A 189 -23.84 -12.47 1.14
C HIS A 189 -24.18 -11.03 0.73
N GLY A 190 -23.35 -10.42 -0.15
CA GLY A 190 -23.65 -9.15 -0.80
C GLY A 190 -23.04 -7.93 -0.12
N GLU A 191 -22.08 -8.09 0.79
CA GLU A 191 -21.34 -6.94 1.31
C GLU A 191 -20.63 -6.16 0.20
N GLN A 192 -20.65 -4.86 0.30
CA GLN A 192 -20.10 -3.93 -0.68
C GLN A 192 -18.96 -3.11 -0.10
N GLY A 193 -18.08 -2.63 -0.98
CA GLY A 193 -17.02 -1.68 -0.60
C GLY A 193 -15.66 -2.32 -0.32
N ILE A 194 -15.57 -3.66 -0.25
CA ILE A 194 -14.29 -4.37 -0.24
C ILE A 194 -13.92 -4.68 -1.70
N THR A 195 -12.78 -4.15 -2.16
CA THR A 195 -12.30 -4.34 -3.54
C THR A 195 -11.22 -5.40 -3.66
N GLY A 196 -10.63 -5.80 -2.55
CA GLY A 196 -9.60 -6.83 -2.54
C GLY A 196 -9.17 -7.20 -1.13
N VAL A 197 -8.42 -8.28 -1.07
CA VAL A 197 -7.74 -8.75 0.13
C VAL A 197 -6.26 -8.93 -0.17
N MET A 198 -5.42 -8.77 0.84
CA MET A 198 -4.01 -9.12 0.77
C MET A 198 -3.66 -10.04 1.93
N MET A 199 -2.69 -10.91 1.72
CA MET A 199 -2.18 -11.85 2.71
C MET A 199 -0.66 -11.92 2.60
N GLU A 200 -0.02 -12.28 3.69
CA GLU A 200 1.41 -12.58 3.72
C GLU A 200 1.59 -14.09 3.74
N SER A 201 2.36 -14.63 2.81
CA SER A 201 2.64 -16.05 2.78
C SER A 201 4.07 -16.34 2.35
N PHE A 202 4.64 -17.42 2.86
CA PHE A 202 5.94 -17.94 2.48
C PHE A 202 5.92 -19.47 2.51
N LEU A 203 7.03 -20.09 2.15
CA LEU A 203 7.14 -21.57 2.06
C LEU A 203 7.07 -22.25 3.43
N VAL A 204 7.47 -21.54 4.47
CA VAL A 204 7.42 -22.01 5.87
C VAL A 204 6.96 -20.87 6.76
N GLY A 205 6.20 -21.19 7.82
CA GLY A 205 5.79 -20.20 8.82
C GLY A 205 6.98 -19.63 9.59
N GLY A 206 6.81 -18.46 10.16
CA GLY A 206 7.82 -17.78 10.97
C GLY A 206 7.80 -16.26 10.82
N HIS A 207 8.67 -15.60 11.58
CA HIS A 207 8.86 -14.14 11.59
C HIS A 207 10.20 -13.75 10.94
#